data_d28ed4099fc6c3694c60f8392ec73836
#
_entry.id   d28ed4099fc6c3694c60f8392ec73836
#
_cell.length_a   1.000
_cell.length_b   1.000
_cell.length_c   1.000
_cell.angle_alpha   90.00
_cell.angle_beta   90.00
_cell.angle_gamma   90.00
#
_symmetry.space_group_name_H-M   'P 1'
#
loop_
_entity.id
_entity.type
_entity.pdbx_description
1 polymer ?
#
loop_
_entity_poly.entity_id
_entity_poly.type
_entity_poly.pdbx_seq_one_letter_code
_entity_poly.pdbx_strand_id
1 'polypeptide(L)'
;SFFKSYPDQKIIFVSRNYVKPLFDEFDNLEFIGVEFNKQYKGIHGLIKLFKLLRKKNIKSVADLHNVIRTKILNFLFRITLKKVQFVKKGRSDRKKLIRRKNKIFKPLTPIQYRYCDVFRRLGFPVDLVNHEYPIKPFLDNDTEEQKLLSSCQNKKIIGIAPFASFQGKSYPLDLMQNVIAYLQKSHSIYLFGGGENELKQIKIWDRAYENVFDVSKNFNLGQQLNIMNYIDLMISMDSANGHLAANCG
;
A
#
# COMPACT_ATOMS: atom_id res chain seq x y z
N SER A 1 -7.78 -2.31 12.53
CA SER A 1 -7.73 -1.67 13.88
C SER A 1 -8.78 -0.57 14.06
N PHE A 2 -8.93 0.42 13.13
CA PHE A 2 -9.89 1.54 13.33
C PHE A 2 -11.34 1.05 13.45
N PHE A 3 -11.84 0.29 12.49
CA PHE A 3 -13.23 -0.21 12.51
C PHE A 3 -13.50 -1.21 13.63
N LYS A 4 -12.47 -1.91 14.11
CA LYS A 4 -12.58 -2.76 15.31
C LYS A 4 -12.90 -1.91 16.56
N SER A 5 -12.23 -0.76 16.71
CA SER A 5 -12.46 0.14 17.85
C SER A 5 -13.71 1.02 17.67
N TYR A 6 -14.13 1.28 16.43
CA TYR A 6 -15.21 2.20 16.08
C TYR A 6 -16.09 1.63 14.97
N PRO A 7 -16.84 0.55 15.21
CA PRO A 7 -17.61 -0.16 14.19
C PRO A 7 -18.71 0.70 13.55
N ASP A 8 -19.29 1.66 14.29
CA ASP A 8 -20.36 2.54 13.81
C ASP A 8 -19.84 3.76 13.02
N GLN A 9 -18.52 3.95 12.95
CA GLN A 9 -17.96 5.10 12.24
C GLN A 9 -17.84 4.79 10.74
N LYS A 10 -18.27 5.75 9.93
CA LYS A 10 -18.08 5.71 8.48
C LYS A 10 -16.87 6.54 8.09
N ILE A 11 -16.03 6.00 7.22
CA ILE A 11 -14.85 6.68 6.66
C ILE A 11 -15.08 6.94 5.17
N ILE A 12 -14.83 8.18 4.74
CA ILE A 12 -14.66 8.50 3.33
C ILE A 12 -13.17 8.58 3.05
N PHE A 13 -12.66 7.62 2.29
CA PHE A 13 -11.24 7.55 1.95
C PHE A 13 -11.00 8.12 0.55
N VAL A 14 -10.20 9.16 0.46
CA VAL A 14 -9.92 9.87 -0.79
C VAL A 14 -8.51 9.54 -1.26
N SER A 15 -8.37 8.80 -2.36
CA SER A 15 -7.08 8.42 -2.91
C SER A 15 -7.16 8.17 -4.41
N ARG A 16 -6.04 7.76 -5.03
CA ARG A 16 -6.01 7.37 -6.45
C ARG A 16 -6.79 6.07 -6.67
N ASN A 17 -7.47 5.96 -7.81
CA ASN A 17 -8.34 4.82 -8.12
C ASN A 17 -7.64 3.46 -8.01
N TYR A 18 -6.39 3.37 -8.43
CA TYR A 18 -5.69 2.08 -8.50
C TYR A 18 -5.50 1.40 -7.12
N VAL A 19 -5.56 2.16 -6.01
CA VAL A 19 -5.45 1.57 -4.66
C VAL A 19 -6.80 1.17 -4.05
N LYS A 20 -7.91 1.34 -4.78
CA LYS A 20 -9.25 0.99 -4.29
C LYS A 20 -9.34 -0.44 -3.76
N PRO A 21 -8.76 -1.47 -4.43
CA PRO A 21 -8.84 -2.86 -3.96
C PRO A 21 -8.30 -3.11 -2.55
N LEU A 22 -7.44 -2.23 -2.02
CA LEU A 22 -6.95 -2.31 -0.63
C LEU A 22 -8.04 -2.03 0.41
N PHE A 23 -9.20 -1.54 -0.01
CA PHE A 23 -10.26 -1.03 0.87
C PHE A 23 -11.62 -1.68 0.59
N ASP A 24 -11.72 -2.57 -0.39
CA ASP A 24 -12.99 -3.19 -0.81
C ASP A 24 -13.59 -4.13 0.25
N GLU A 25 -12.78 -4.60 1.22
CA GLU A 25 -13.23 -5.44 2.33
C GLU A 25 -13.95 -4.67 3.46
N PHE A 26 -13.94 -3.31 3.43
CA PHE A 26 -14.47 -2.50 4.52
C PHE A 26 -15.83 -1.89 4.17
N ASP A 27 -16.93 -2.47 4.62
CA ASP A 27 -18.30 -2.00 4.36
C ASP A 27 -18.55 -0.57 4.85
N ASN A 28 -17.90 -0.17 5.95
CA ASN A 28 -18.02 1.17 6.54
C ASN A 28 -17.06 2.20 5.90
N LEU A 29 -16.42 1.86 4.76
CA LEU A 29 -15.53 2.75 4.04
C LEU A 29 -16.06 3.07 2.65
N GLU A 30 -16.40 4.33 2.41
CA GLU A 30 -16.68 4.84 1.07
C GLU A 30 -15.37 5.30 0.42
N PHE A 31 -14.95 4.65 -0.68
CA PHE A 31 -13.76 5.05 -1.42
C PHE A 31 -14.11 6.07 -2.51
N ILE A 32 -13.44 7.23 -2.50
CA ILE A 32 -13.54 8.24 -3.56
C ILE A 32 -12.22 8.33 -4.31
N GLY A 33 -12.25 7.82 -5.53
CA GLY A 33 -11.11 7.86 -6.43
C GLY A 33 -10.88 9.26 -7.03
N VAL A 34 -9.64 9.72 -7.01
CA VAL A 34 -9.27 11.05 -7.51
C VAL A 34 -8.08 10.99 -8.48
N GLU A 35 -8.25 11.66 -9.61
CA GLU A 35 -7.21 11.85 -10.63
C GLU A 35 -6.78 13.32 -10.66
N PHE A 36 -5.73 13.64 -9.89
CA PHE A 36 -5.24 15.02 -9.75
C PHE A 36 -4.63 15.61 -11.03
N ASN A 37 -4.29 14.80 -12.00
CA ASN A 37 -3.78 15.26 -13.29
C ASN A 37 -4.90 15.45 -14.33
N LYS A 38 -6.13 15.05 -14.02
CA LYS A 38 -7.31 15.13 -14.87
C LYS A 38 -8.38 16.04 -14.23
N GLN A 39 -9.47 15.42 -13.76
CA GLN A 39 -10.66 16.11 -13.26
C GLN A 39 -10.46 17.00 -12.03
N TYR A 40 -9.40 16.75 -11.24
CA TYR A 40 -9.08 17.52 -10.03
C TYR A 40 -7.76 18.29 -10.13
N LYS A 41 -7.38 18.70 -11.37
CA LYS A 41 -6.16 19.46 -11.62
C LYS A 41 -6.26 20.90 -11.10
N GLY A 42 -5.19 21.37 -10.46
CA GLY A 42 -5.04 22.74 -9.97
C GLY A 42 -6.03 23.13 -8.86
N ILE A 43 -6.14 24.42 -8.58
CA ILE A 43 -6.98 24.98 -7.51
C ILE A 43 -8.48 24.74 -7.80
N HIS A 44 -8.91 24.97 -9.03
CA HIS A 44 -10.31 24.73 -9.44
C HIS A 44 -10.72 23.26 -9.22
N GLY A 45 -9.83 22.31 -9.55
CA GLY A 45 -10.07 20.91 -9.27
C GLY A 45 -10.20 20.61 -7.77
N LEU A 46 -9.39 21.24 -6.93
CA LEU A 46 -9.48 21.08 -5.47
C LEU A 46 -10.77 21.68 -4.91
N ILE A 47 -11.24 22.82 -5.44
CA ILE A 47 -12.55 23.40 -5.07
C ILE A 47 -13.70 22.46 -5.49
N LYS A 48 -13.62 21.86 -6.68
CA LYS A 48 -14.58 20.85 -7.14
C LYS A 48 -14.63 19.65 -6.21
N LEU A 49 -13.46 19.13 -5.83
CA LEU A 49 -13.35 18.03 -4.87
C LEU A 49 -13.92 18.41 -3.50
N PHE A 50 -13.60 19.59 -2.99
CA PHE A 50 -14.15 20.09 -1.74
C PHE A 50 -15.68 20.18 -1.78
N LYS A 51 -16.28 20.72 -2.86
CA LYS A 51 -17.74 20.80 -3.03
C LYS A 51 -18.40 19.41 -3.02
N LEU A 52 -17.76 18.42 -3.67
CA LEU A 52 -18.21 17.02 -3.66
C LEU A 52 -18.17 16.44 -2.25
N LEU A 53 -17.03 16.58 -1.56
CA LEU A 53 -16.85 16.06 -0.21
C LEU A 53 -17.78 16.74 0.81
N ARG A 54 -18.04 18.05 0.67
CA ARG A 54 -18.94 18.81 1.56
C ARG A 54 -20.36 18.24 1.56
N LYS A 55 -20.83 17.68 0.43
CA LYS A 55 -22.16 17.04 0.32
C LYS A 55 -22.28 15.74 1.14
N LYS A 56 -21.15 15.17 1.57
CA LYS A 56 -21.07 13.88 2.29
C LYS A 56 -21.21 14.01 3.82
N ASN A 57 -21.64 15.16 4.33
CA ASN A 57 -21.83 15.40 5.77
C ASN A 57 -20.60 15.04 6.66
N ILE A 58 -19.41 15.42 6.20
CA ILE A 58 -18.14 15.14 6.90
C ILE A 58 -18.12 15.87 8.26
N LYS A 59 -17.83 15.17 9.34
CA LYS A 59 -17.68 15.73 10.69
C LYS A 59 -16.24 16.18 10.97
N SER A 60 -15.27 15.39 10.55
CA SER A 60 -13.84 15.66 10.77
C SER A 60 -12.99 15.18 9.60
N VAL A 61 -11.78 15.73 9.48
CA VAL A 61 -10.83 15.42 8.39
C VAL A 61 -9.50 14.97 8.96
N ALA A 62 -9.05 13.78 8.55
CA ALA A 62 -7.72 13.24 8.83
C ALA A 62 -6.84 13.36 7.58
N ASP A 63 -5.93 14.32 7.53
CA ASP A 63 -4.96 14.45 6.44
C ASP A 63 -3.70 13.63 6.75
N LEU A 64 -3.62 12.45 6.19
CA LEU A 64 -2.48 11.54 6.34
C LEU A 64 -1.35 11.82 5.33
N HIS A 65 -1.56 12.76 4.40
CA HIS A 65 -0.57 13.06 3.36
C HIS A 65 0.19 14.37 3.61
N ASN A 66 -0.47 15.40 4.11
CA ASN A 66 0.09 16.72 4.44
C ASN A 66 1.03 17.30 3.36
N VAL A 67 0.47 17.50 2.16
CA VAL A 67 1.11 18.16 1.00
C VAL A 67 0.32 19.43 0.64
N ILE A 68 0.84 20.24 -0.29
CA ILE A 68 0.22 21.52 -0.66
C ILE A 68 -1.26 21.36 -1.02
N ARG A 69 -1.61 20.35 -1.80
CA ARG A 69 -3.01 20.08 -2.20
C ARG A 69 -3.91 19.80 -1.00
N THR A 70 -3.47 18.95 -0.08
CA THR A 70 -4.25 18.62 1.10
C THR A 70 -4.31 19.79 2.08
N LYS A 71 -3.29 20.64 2.15
CA LYS A 71 -3.32 21.88 2.96
C LYS A 71 -4.40 22.85 2.49
N ILE A 72 -4.59 22.98 1.17
CA ILE A 72 -5.68 23.80 0.59
C ILE A 72 -7.05 23.22 1.00
N LEU A 73 -7.24 21.91 0.85
CA LEU A 73 -8.48 21.25 1.30
C LEU A 73 -8.69 21.40 2.81
N ASN A 74 -7.65 21.23 3.61
CA ASN A 74 -7.68 21.42 5.06
C ASN A 74 -8.13 22.84 5.43
N PHE A 75 -7.64 23.85 4.73
CA PHE A 75 -8.05 25.25 4.91
C PHE A 75 -9.53 25.42 4.60
N LEU A 76 -10.00 24.92 3.46
CA LEU A 76 -11.40 24.99 3.06
C LEU A 76 -12.33 24.29 4.07
N PHE A 77 -11.93 23.12 4.61
CA PHE A 77 -12.71 22.45 5.64
C PHE A 77 -12.73 23.22 6.97
N ARG A 78 -11.63 23.86 7.36
CA ARG A 78 -11.57 24.69 8.59
C ARG A 78 -12.48 25.90 8.51
N ILE A 79 -12.58 26.58 7.35
CA ILE A 79 -13.52 27.68 7.15
C ILE A 79 -14.97 27.22 7.37
N THR A 80 -15.27 25.95 7.06
CA THR A 80 -16.59 25.35 7.33
C THR A 80 -16.72 24.75 8.72
N LEU A 81 -15.89 25.17 9.67
CA LEU A 81 -15.86 24.76 11.09
C LEU A 81 -15.68 23.26 11.32
N LYS A 82 -15.08 22.54 10.36
CA LYS A 82 -14.77 21.12 10.55
C LYS A 82 -13.48 20.94 11.30
N LYS A 83 -13.44 19.93 12.19
CA LYS A 83 -12.21 19.53 12.90
C LYS A 83 -11.24 18.89 11.92
N VAL A 84 -10.05 19.49 11.73
CA VAL A 84 -9.03 19.01 10.78
C VAL A 84 -7.73 18.76 11.51
N GLN A 85 -7.22 17.54 11.37
CA GLN A 85 -5.89 17.14 11.85
C GLN A 85 -5.05 16.59 10.69
N PHE A 86 -3.74 16.75 10.78
CA PHE A 86 -2.82 16.31 9.73
C PHE A 86 -1.58 15.64 10.31
N VAL A 87 -0.96 14.77 9.52
CA VAL A 87 0.23 14.03 9.92
C VAL A 87 1.45 14.94 10.07
N LYS A 88 2.18 14.77 11.18
CA LYS A 88 3.49 15.39 11.41
C LYS A 88 4.57 14.47 10.84
N LYS A 89 5.19 14.85 9.72
CA LYS A 89 6.15 13.99 8.97
C LYS A 89 7.50 13.78 9.67
N GLY A 90 7.77 14.39 10.82
CA GLY A 90 9.04 14.25 11.57
C GLY A 90 10.28 14.71 10.79
N ARG A 91 10.15 15.72 9.93
CA ARG A 91 11.26 16.20 9.09
C ARG A 91 12.43 16.75 9.93
N SER A 92 12.16 17.39 11.06
CA SER A 92 13.16 17.90 12.00
C SER A 92 14.00 16.75 12.58
N ASP A 93 13.36 15.67 13.02
CA ASP A 93 14.04 14.53 13.61
C ASP A 93 14.88 13.79 12.59
N ARG A 94 14.32 13.58 11.37
CA ARG A 94 15.08 13.05 10.24
C ARG A 94 16.30 13.91 9.91
N LYS A 95 16.16 15.26 9.91
CA LYS A 95 17.29 16.18 9.69
C LYS A 95 18.37 16.03 10.75
N LYS A 96 18.00 15.83 12.03
CA LYS A 96 18.95 15.58 13.12
C LYS A 96 19.69 14.26 12.97
N LEU A 97 19.01 13.23 12.45
CA LEU A 97 19.59 11.92 12.21
C LEU A 97 20.62 11.91 11.07
N ILE A 98 20.34 12.63 9.96
CA ILE A 98 21.17 12.58 8.73
C ILE A 98 22.21 13.71 8.63
N ARG A 99 22.23 14.69 9.52
CA ARG A 99 23.20 15.81 9.48
C ARG A 99 24.63 15.31 9.64
N ARG A 100 25.59 16.00 9.05
CA ARG A 100 27.01 15.58 9.08
C ARG A 100 27.64 15.65 10.47
N LYS A 101 27.37 16.73 11.24
CA LYS A 101 27.91 16.93 12.60
C LYS A 101 26.82 16.81 13.64
N ASN A 102 27.18 16.40 14.85
CA ASN A 102 26.28 16.25 16.00
C ASN A 102 25.02 15.43 15.67
N LYS A 103 25.18 14.30 14.98
CA LYS A 103 24.09 13.37 14.67
C LYS A 103 23.42 12.90 15.95
N ILE A 104 22.09 12.82 15.90
CA ILE A 104 21.30 12.21 16.96
C ILE A 104 20.80 10.86 16.44
N PHE A 105 21.43 9.78 16.89
CA PHE A 105 21.06 8.41 16.56
C PHE A 105 19.89 7.97 17.45
N LYS A 106 18.69 8.45 17.12
CA LYS A 106 17.46 8.04 17.79
C LYS A 106 16.49 7.49 16.76
N PRO A 107 15.87 6.32 17.01
CA PRO A 107 14.86 5.78 16.13
C PRO A 107 13.76 6.82 15.85
N LEU A 108 13.36 6.92 14.59
CA LEU A 108 12.25 7.79 14.20
C LEU A 108 10.93 7.08 14.51
N THR A 109 9.93 7.84 14.97
CA THR A 109 8.59 7.30 15.14
C THR A 109 8.09 6.73 13.80
N PRO A 110 7.70 5.45 13.74
CA PRO A 110 7.15 4.84 12.54
C PRO A 110 5.92 5.58 12.02
N ILE A 111 5.67 5.50 10.72
CA ILE A 111 4.60 6.27 10.07
C ILE A 111 3.21 5.86 10.57
N GLN A 112 3.01 4.60 10.90
CA GLN A 112 1.75 4.06 11.42
C GLN A 112 1.36 4.78 12.72
N TYR A 113 2.28 4.93 13.68
CA TYR A 113 2.03 5.67 14.91
C TYR A 113 1.76 7.16 14.69
N ARG A 114 2.37 7.76 13.64
CA ARG A 114 2.05 9.14 13.25
C ARG A 114 0.64 9.26 12.71
N TYR A 115 0.13 8.24 12.01
CA TYR A 115 -1.26 8.18 11.58
C TYR A 115 -2.20 8.00 12.76
N CYS A 116 -1.89 7.11 13.70
CA CYS A 116 -2.65 6.95 14.95
C CYS A 116 -2.72 8.26 15.75
N ASP A 117 -1.65 9.06 15.78
CA ASP A 117 -1.67 10.38 16.42
C ASP A 117 -2.66 11.35 15.75
N VAL A 118 -2.84 11.28 14.43
CA VAL A 118 -3.87 12.07 13.74
C VAL A 118 -5.26 11.67 14.22
N PHE A 119 -5.57 10.39 14.26
CA PHE A 119 -6.85 9.87 14.74
C PHE A 119 -7.08 10.20 16.21
N ARG A 120 -6.07 10.01 17.07
CA ARG A 120 -6.12 10.37 18.49
C ARG A 120 -6.48 11.86 18.69
N ARG A 121 -5.86 12.78 17.93
CA ARG A 121 -6.17 14.22 17.98
C ARG A 121 -7.55 14.57 17.43
N LEU A 122 -8.17 13.71 16.64
CA LEU A 122 -9.56 13.82 16.21
C LEU A 122 -10.54 13.27 17.26
N GLY A 123 -10.07 12.56 18.26
CA GLY A 123 -10.89 11.91 19.30
C GLY A 123 -11.09 10.40 19.08
N PHE A 124 -10.33 9.80 18.16
CA PHE A 124 -10.40 8.37 17.80
C PHE A 124 -9.02 7.71 18.04
N PRO A 125 -8.60 7.45 19.30
CA PRO A 125 -7.36 6.72 19.55
C PRO A 125 -7.45 5.29 18.98
N VAL A 126 -6.42 4.87 18.24
CA VAL A 126 -6.34 3.54 17.60
C VAL A 126 -5.16 2.78 18.20
N ASP A 127 -5.41 1.57 18.67
CA ASP A 127 -4.39 0.62 19.08
C ASP A 127 -3.91 -0.21 17.87
N LEU A 128 -2.58 -0.30 17.71
CA LEU A 128 -1.95 -1.12 16.66
C LEU A 128 -1.43 -2.45 17.20
N VAL A 129 -1.36 -2.64 18.52
CA VAL A 129 -0.85 -3.89 19.13
C VAL A 129 -1.84 -5.03 18.89
N ASN A 130 -3.13 -4.73 19.06
CA ASN A 130 -4.23 -5.71 18.89
C ASN A 130 -4.86 -5.59 17.49
N HIS A 131 -4.02 -5.51 16.43
CA HIS A 131 -4.52 -5.52 15.07
C HIS A 131 -4.92 -6.94 14.64
N GLU A 132 -5.80 -7.01 13.66
CA GLU A 132 -6.16 -8.23 12.96
C GLU A 132 -5.74 -8.09 11.50
N TYR A 133 -5.25 -9.18 10.93
CA TYR A 133 -5.00 -9.24 9.49
C TYR A 133 -6.32 -9.39 8.73
N PRO A 134 -6.39 -8.96 7.48
CA PRO A 134 -7.50 -9.27 6.60
C PRO A 134 -7.80 -10.77 6.56
N ILE A 135 -9.06 -11.13 6.43
CA ILE A 135 -9.45 -12.52 6.26
C ILE A 135 -8.93 -12.98 4.90
N LYS A 136 -8.26 -14.14 4.88
CA LYS A 136 -7.81 -14.76 3.63
C LYS A 136 -9.01 -14.97 2.72
N PRO A 137 -9.02 -14.40 1.50
CA PRO A 137 -10.17 -14.51 0.61
C PRO A 137 -10.36 -15.96 0.14
N PHE A 138 -11.59 -16.39 0.08
CA PHE A 138 -11.94 -17.61 -0.64
C PHE A 138 -11.90 -17.31 -2.15
N LEU A 139 -11.26 -18.17 -2.92
CA LEU A 139 -11.17 -18.06 -4.38
C LEU A 139 -11.98 -19.18 -5.02
N ASP A 140 -12.91 -18.83 -5.90
CA ASP A 140 -13.65 -19.80 -6.68
C ASP A 140 -12.72 -20.53 -7.67
N ASN A 141 -13.00 -21.79 -7.93
CA ASN A 141 -12.17 -22.66 -8.79
C ASN A 141 -11.98 -22.12 -10.20
N ASP A 142 -12.90 -21.31 -10.69
CA ASP A 142 -12.87 -20.75 -12.04
C ASP A 142 -12.04 -19.47 -12.16
N THR A 143 -11.57 -18.90 -11.04
CA THR A 143 -10.74 -17.69 -11.06
C THR A 143 -9.35 -17.97 -11.60
N GLU A 144 -8.77 -16.98 -12.29
CA GLU A 144 -7.39 -17.10 -12.81
C GLU A 144 -6.36 -17.21 -11.67
N GLU A 145 -6.62 -16.57 -10.52
CA GLU A 145 -5.81 -16.71 -9.32
C GLU A 145 -5.79 -18.15 -8.82
N GLN A 146 -6.97 -18.79 -8.72
CA GLN A 146 -7.07 -20.18 -8.26
C GLN A 146 -6.42 -21.16 -9.25
N LYS A 147 -6.56 -20.94 -10.56
CA LYS A 147 -5.88 -21.73 -11.58
C LYS A 147 -4.37 -21.65 -11.43
N LEU A 148 -3.83 -20.42 -11.21
CA LEU A 148 -2.40 -20.22 -10.96
C LEU A 148 -1.96 -20.96 -9.69
N LEU A 149 -2.69 -20.81 -8.58
CA LEU A 149 -2.37 -21.46 -7.32
C LEU A 149 -2.41 -23.00 -7.44
N SER A 150 -3.37 -23.54 -8.16
CA SER A 150 -3.51 -24.99 -8.40
C SER A 150 -2.39 -25.56 -9.27
N SER A 151 -1.76 -24.74 -10.12
CA SER A 151 -0.66 -25.18 -10.97
C SER A 151 0.64 -25.48 -10.20
N CYS A 152 0.71 -25.08 -8.92
CA CYS A 152 1.91 -25.22 -8.08
C CYS A 152 2.23 -26.65 -7.63
N GLN A 153 1.43 -27.68 -8.00
CA GLN A 153 1.70 -29.10 -7.75
C GLN A 153 2.10 -29.40 -6.29
N ASN A 154 1.44 -28.78 -5.30
CA ASN A 154 1.73 -28.89 -3.87
C ASN A 154 3.11 -28.34 -3.44
N LYS A 155 3.82 -27.59 -4.29
CA LYS A 155 5.03 -26.88 -3.88
C LYS A 155 4.65 -25.66 -3.03
N LYS A 156 5.51 -25.30 -2.10
CA LYS A 156 5.40 -24.01 -1.39
C LYS A 156 5.60 -22.86 -2.36
N ILE A 157 4.88 -21.77 -2.12
CA ILE A 157 4.87 -20.58 -2.97
C ILE A 157 5.75 -19.50 -2.34
N ILE A 158 6.77 -19.06 -3.08
CA ILE A 158 7.61 -17.94 -2.68
C ILE A 158 7.30 -16.74 -3.58
N GLY A 159 6.78 -15.65 -2.99
CA GLY A 159 6.67 -14.37 -3.65
C GLY A 159 8.02 -13.65 -3.68
N ILE A 160 8.40 -13.09 -4.83
CA ILE A 160 9.62 -12.28 -4.93
C ILE A 160 9.28 -10.92 -5.55
N ALA A 161 9.56 -9.83 -4.80
CA ALA A 161 9.51 -8.45 -5.29
C ALA A 161 10.94 -7.88 -5.36
N PRO A 162 11.64 -8.10 -6.48
CA PRO A 162 13.09 -7.90 -6.58
C PRO A 162 13.50 -6.43 -6.81
N PHE A 163 12.54 -5.53 -7.00
CA PHE A 163 12.79 -4.16 -7.39
C PHE A 163 12.54 -3.16 -6.27
N ALA A 164 13.23 -2.02 -6.33
CA ALA A 164 13.01 -0.88 -5.45
C ALA A 164 13.13 0.43 -6.23
N SER A 165 12.54 1.50 -5.67
CA SER A 165 12.53 2.84 -6.29
C SER A 165 13.93 3.46 -6.46
N PHE A 166 14.95 2.96 -5.75
CA PHE A 166 16.32 3.47 -5.78
C PHE A 166 17.31 2.33 -5.86
N GLN A 167 18.34 2.48 -6.69
CA GLN A 167 19.39 1.47 -6.88
C GLN A 167 20.04 1.02 -5.56
N GLY A 168 20.29 1.93 -4.62
CA GLY A 168 20.87 1.60 -3.30
C GLY A 168 19.98 0.77 -2.38
N LYS A 169 18.75 0.46 -2.78
CA LYS A 169 17.80 -0.41 -2.08
C LYS A 169 17.51 -1.69 -2.86
N SER A 170 18.11 -1.85 -4.02
CA SER A 170 17.91 -3.02 -4.88
C SER A 170 19.05 -3.99 -4.72
N TYR A 171 18.72 -5.27 -4.58
CA TYR A 171 19.71 -6.34 -4.73
C TYR A 171 20.11 -6.47 -6.21
N PRO A 172 21.37 -6.74 -6.57
CA PRO A 172 21.78 -6.87 -7.96
C PRO A 172 20.95 -7.92 -8.70
N LEU A 173 20.45 -7.59 -9.90
CA LEU A 173 19.49 -8.44 -10.60
C LEU A 173 20.12 -9.74 -11.12
N ASP A 174 21.40 -9.75 -11.44
CA ASP A 174 22.18 -10.93 -11.79
C ASP A 174 22.27 -11.92 -10.61
N LEU A 175 22.50 -11.40 -9.40
CA LEU A 175 22.49 -12.21 -8.19
C LEU A 175 21.08 -12.66 -7.82
N MET A 176 20.08 -11.82 -8.02
CA MET A 176 18.66 -12.19 -7.81
C MET A 176 18.25 -13.33 -8.77
N GLN A 177 18.73 -13.30 -10.00
CA GLN A 177 18.52 -14.39 -10.94
C GLN A 177 19.06 -15.72 -10.42
N ASN A 178 20.23 -15.72 -9.78
CA ASN A 178 20.78 -16.93 -9.17
C ASN A 178 19.91 -17.44 -8.01
N VAL A 179 19.34 -16.53 -7.21
CA VAL A 179 18.40 -16.88 -6.15
C VAL A 179 17.13 -17.51 -6.74
N ILE A 180 16.55 -16.91 -7.77
CA ILE A 180 15.36 -17.43 -8.48
C ILE A 180 15.67 -18.80 -9.07
N ALA A 181 16.78 -18.95 -9.78
CA ALA A 181 17.21 -20.21 -10.40
C ALA A 181 17.43 -21.35 -9.38
N TYR A 182 17.86 -21.01 -8.18
CA TYR A 182 18.00 -21.98 -7.09
C TYR A 182 16.66 -22.37 -6.50
N LEU A 183 15.83 -21.39 -6.11
CA LEU A 183 14.58 -21.62 -5.40
C LEU A 183 13.52 -22.31 -6.27
N GLN A 184 13.44 -22.01 -7.56
CA GLN A 184 12.46 -22.59 -8.48
C GLN A 184 12.60 -24.11 -8.65
N LYS A 185 13.72 -24.71 -8.28
CA LYS A 185 13.92 -26.17 -8.32
C LYS A 185 12.99 -26.92 -7.37
N SER A 186 12.61 -26.31 -6.25
CA SER A 186 11.79 -26.93 -5.19
C SER A 186 10.55 -26.13 -4.81
N HIS A 187 10.39 -24.91 -5.31
CA HIS A 187 9.28 -24.00 -4.98
C HIS A 187 8.67 -23.40 -6.25
N SER A 188 7.43 -22.94 -6.14
CA SER A 188 6.80 -22.08 -7.15
C SER A 188 7.12 -20.62 -6.82
N ILE A 189 7.66 -19.88 -7.79
CA ILE A 189 8.12 -18.50 -7.60
C ILE A 189 7.14 -17.55 -8.28
N TYR A 190 6.56 -16.65 -7.51
CA TYR A 190 5.64 -15.62 -7.99
C TYR A 190 6.33 -14.27 -7.98
N LEU A 191 6.49 -13.66 -9.16
CA LEU A 191 7.22 -12.40 -9.33
C LEU A 191 6.27 -11.20 -9.31
N PHE A 192 6.63 -10.21 -8.48
CA PHE A 192 5.89 -8.95 -8.31
C PHE A 192 6.73 -7.75 -8.74
N GLY A 193 6.16 -6.85 -9.53
CA GLY A 193 6.80 -5.61 -9.98
C GLY A 193 5.77 -4.63 -10.56
N GLY A 194 6.18 -3.49 -11.13
CA GLY A 194 5.20 -2.49 -11.57
C GLY A 194 5.61 -1.57 -12.71
N GLY A 195 6.87 -1.32 -12.95
CA GLY A 195 7.34 -0.43 -14.02
C GLY A 195 7.64 -1.17 -15.32
N GLU A 196 7.66 -0.48 -16.46
CA GLU A 196 7.95 -1.12 -17.77
C GLU A 196 9.26 -1.93 -17.79
N ASN A 197 10.32 -1.39 -17.19
CA ASN A 197 11.61 -2.08 -17.12
C ASN A 197 11.56 -3.30 -16.19
N GLU A 198 10.84 -3.19 -15.07
CA GLU A 198 10.61 -4.28 -14.14
C GLU A 198 9.84 -5.41 -14.81
N LEU A 199 8.75 -5.09 -15.53
CA LEU A 199 7.95 -6.08 -16.27
C LEU A 199 8.75 -6.77 -17.39
N LYS A 200 9.66 -6.06 -18.07
CA LYS A 200 10.56 -6.68 -19.05
C LYS A 200 11.47 -7.72 -18.39
N GLN A 201 12.03 -7.39 -17.24
CA GLN A 201 12.91 -8.31 -16.51
C GLN A 201 12.15 -9.52 -15.95
N ILE A 202 10.97 -9.31 -15.38
CA ILE A 202 10.09 -10.39 -14.91
C ILE A 202 9.77 -11.36 -16.04
N LYS A 203 9.40 -10.84 -17.22
CA LYS A 203 9.10 -11.66 -18.39
C LYS A 203 10.29 -12.51 -18.86
N ILE A 204 11.53 -12.02 -18.69
CA ILE A 204 12.71 -12.80 -19.01
C ILE A 204 12.81 -14.01 -18.06
N TRP A 205 12.62 -13.82 -16.77
CA TRP A 205 12.69 -14.90 -15.78
C TRP A 205 11.51 -15.87 -15.87
N ASP A 206 10.29 -15.38 -16.10
CA ASP A 206 9.08 -16.20 -16.35
C ASP A 206 9.27 -17.16 -17.54
N ARG A 207 9.97 -16.72 -18.59
CA ARG A 207 10.26 -17.56 -19.76
C ARG A 207 11.46 -18.50 -19.58
N ALA A 208 12.39 -18.13 -18.70
CA ALA A 208 13.63 -18.87 -18.52
C ALA A 208 13.48 -20.07 -17.56
N TYR A 209 12.47 -20.06 -16.69
CA TYR A 209 12.31 -21.04 -15.63
C TYR A 209 10.88 -21.58 -15.57
N GLU A 210 10.72 -22.87 -15.45
CA GLU A 210 9.43 -23.58 -15.48
C GLU A 210 8.51 -23.25 -14.29
N ASN A 211 9.08 -23.05 -13.09
CA ASN A 211 8.33 -22.79 -11.86
C ASN A 211 8.33 -21.31 -11.44
N VAL A 212 8.48 -20.41 -12.40
CA VAL A 212 8.49 -18.95 -12.18
C VAL A 212 7.33 -18.31 -12.95
N PHE A 213 6.54 -17.47 -12.29
CA PHE A 213 5.29 -16.95 -12.85
C PHE A 213 5.23 -15.42 -12.69
N ASP A 214 4.91 -14.71 -13.78
CA ASP A 214 4.65 -13.26 -13.77
C ASP A 214 3.26 -12.94 -13.22
N VAL A 215 3.19 -12.55 -11.96
CA VAL A 215 1.94 -12.09 -11.34
C VAL A 215 1.64 -10.63 -11.67
N SER A 216 2.66 -9.82 -11.90
CA SER A 216 2.52 -8.36 -12.05
C SER A 216 1.75 -7.93 -13.27
N LYS A 217 1.95 -8.61 -14.40
CA LYS A 217 1.34 -8.24 -15.67
C LYS A 217 -0.02 -8.90 -15.86
N ASN A 218 -0.16 -10.14 -15.41
CA ASN A 218 -1.33 -10.98 -15.70
C ASN A 218 -2.49 -10.70 -14.75
N PHE A 219 -2.24 -10.07 -13.60
CA PHE A 219 -3.21 -9.83 -12.55
C PHE A 219 -3.29 -8.35 -12.16
N ASN A 220 -4.49 -7.82 -11.96
CA ASN A 220 -4.70 -6.50 -11.39
C ASN A 220 -4.35 -6.47 -9.88
N LEU A 221 -4.32 -5.30 -9.26
CA LEU A 221 -3.91 -5.16 -7.86
C LEU A 221 -4.77 -5.99 -6.89
N GLY A 222 -6.09 -6.08 -7.10
CA GLY A 222 -6.98 -6.89 -6.26
C GLY A 222 -6.62 -8.37 -6.34
N GLN A 223 -6.43 -8.87 -7.55
CA GLN A 223 -6.00 -10.24 -7.80
C GLN A 223 -4.60 -10.54 -7.23
N GLN A 224 -3.67 -9.58 -7.35
CA GLN A 224 -2.34 -9.71 -6.73
C GLN A 224 -2.44 -9.81 -5.20
N LEU A 225 -3.32 -9.04 -4.56
CA LEU A 225 -3.58 -9.14 -3.12
C LEU A 225 -4.19 -10.48 -2.75
N ASN A 226 -5.13 -10.99 -3.55
CA ASN A 226 -5.69 -12.33 -3.36
C ASN A 226 -4.57 -13.38 -3.38
N ILE A 227 -3.70 -13.35 -4.39
CA ILE A 227 -2.56 -14.26 -4.52
C ILE A 227 -1.59 -14.12 -3.33
N MET A 228 -1.31 -12.88 -2.86
CA MET A 228 -0.42 -12.64 -1.72
C MET A 228 -0.87 -13.33 -0.44
N ASN A 229 -2.17 -13.50 -0.23
CA ASN A 229 -2.71 -14.25 0.91
C ASN A 229 -2.42 -15.76 0.88
N TYR A 230 -1.93 -16.29 -0.23
CA TYR A 230 -1.60 -17.71 -0.42
C TYR A 230 -0.09 -17.97 -0.52
N ILE A 231 0.73 -16.94 -0.39
CA ILE A 231 2.18 -17.06 -0.42
C ILE A 231 2.69 -17.53 0.95
N ASP A 232 3.59 -18.54 0.96
CA ASP A 232 4.21 -19.05 2.19
C ASP A 232 5.34 -18.15 2.68
N LEU A 233 6.05 -17.47 1.77
CA LEU A 233 7.17 -16.59 2.08
C LEU A 233 7.27 -15.46 1.05
N MET A 234 7.44 -14.22 1.50
CA MET A 234 7.70 -13.08 0.63
C MET A 234 9.13 -12.58 0.77
N ILE A 235 9.89 -12.62 -0.32
CA ILE A 235 11.23 -12.01 -0.46
C ILE A 235 11.05 -10.66 -1.16
N SER A 236 11.29 -9.56 -0.47
CA SER A 236 11.05 -8.23 -1.02
C SER A 236 12.18 -7.26 -0.76
N MET A 237 12.47 -6.43 -1.75
CA MET A 237 13.22 -5.20 -1.53
C MET A 237 12.33 -4.20 -0.78
N ASP A 238 12.89 -3.04 -0.38
CA ASP A 238 12.10 -1.94 0.21
C ASP A 238 11.16 -1.34 -0.84
N SER A 239 10.05 -2.02 -1.07
CA SER A 239 9.03 -1.73 -2.09
C SER A 239 7.62 -1.81 -1.52
N ALA A 240 6.64 -1.35 -2.29
CA ALA A 240 5.23 -1.43 -1.93
C ALA A 240 4.76 -2.88 -1.74
N ASN A 241 5.25 -3.81 -2.56
CA ASN A 241 4.82 -5.22 -2.53
C ASN A 241 5.17 -5.90 -1.20
N GLY A 242 6.35 -5.59 -0.60
CA GLY A 242 6.70 -6.10 0.72
C GLY A 242 5.74 -5.61 1.82
N HIS A 243 5.31 -4.34 1.73
CA HIS A 243 4.30 -3.81 2.66
C HIS A 243 2.91 -4.40 2.45
N LEU A 244 2.54 -4.67 1.19
CA LEU A 244 1.26 -5.32 0.87
C LEU A 244 1.23 -6.76 1.39
N ALA A 245 2.28 -7.54 1.14
CA ALA A 245 2.39 -8.90 1.65
C ALA A 245 2.35 -8.94 3.20
N ALA A 246 3.07 -8.03 3.87
CA ALA A 246 3.01 -7.93 5.33
C ALA A 246 1.63 -7.56 5.89
N ASN A 247 0.72 -7.00 5.09
CA ASN A 247 -0.66 -6.77 5.48
C ASN A 247 -1.57 -7.98 5.28
N CYS A 248 -1.13 -8.95 4.49
CA CYS A 248 -1.86 -10.20 4.29
C CYS A 248 -1.59 -11.25 5.40
N GLY A 249 -0.61 -11.02 6.26
CA GLY A 249 -0.18 -11.93 7.35
C GLY A 249 1.21 -12.47 7.07
#